data_7cad7ffe1ede5e86009d26092c2e8ec4
#
_entry.id   7cad7ffe1ede5e86009d26092c2e8ec4
#
_cell.length_a   1.000
_cell.length_b   1.000
_cell.length_c   1.000
_cell.angle_alpha   90.00
_cell.angle_beta   90.00
_cell.angle_gamma   90.00
#
_symmetry.space_group_name_H-M   'P 1'
#
loop_
_entity.id
_entity.type
_entity.pdbx_description
1 polymer ?
#
loop_
_entity_poly.entity_id
_entity_poly.type
_entity_poly.pdbx_seq_one_letter_code
_entity_poly.pdbx_strand_id
1 'polypeptide(L)'
;RHRGLLFGGISAILLVTVFFAWQIPALKMHSEFDDLLPQQHPFIKLHNEIRDSFGGASQIAVAIEVDGGPILPNETLALIQRVTTAVDSLPGVNHNLVSSLTHRAARKIWLSETGELNSQPYYDPGRGTLTPADLAQLQNDVRANPRVYGLMVSPDMKAALIKAQFNESESLDYVRAFGELQKIRASEATQGVRIYATGQPVLIGWVYTYLPQILQIFLYTLLLMVALLIAYFRRLYGVLLPLLGIVLSSLWGLGFVSLLKFNVDPLTLVIPFLIAARAMSHSIQLVERYYGELAVVGDSKVAARNAFDDLFRPGSLAVIVD
;
A
#
# COMPACT_ATOMS: atom_id res chain seq x y z
N ARG A 1 3.16 43.09 -31.95
CA ARG A 1 3.86 42.83 -30.67
C ARG A 1 3.08 41.85 -29.75
N HIS A 2 1.74 42.00 -29.60
CA HIS A 2 0.95 41.11 -28.71
C HIS A 2 0.84 39.63 -29.16
N ARG A 3 0.84 39.33 -30.46
CA ARG A 3 0.79 37.96 -30.97
C ARG A 3 2.07 37.15 -30.58
N GLY A 4 3.25 37.80 -30.66
CA GLY A 4 4.50 37.16 -30.28
C GLY A 4 4.56 36.79 -28.81
N LEU A 5 4.03 37.64 -27.91
CA LEU A 5 3.95 37.36 -26.46
C LEU A 5 2.98 36.21 -26.15
N LEU A 6 1.83 36.14 -26.85
CA LEU A 6 0.87 35.04 -26.71
C LEU A 6 1.48 33.70 -27.17
N PHE A 7 2.13 33.69 -28.35
CA PHE A 7 2.82 32.48 -28.83
C PHE A 7 3.96 32.06 -27.88
N GLY A 8 4.74 33.04 -27.37
CA GLY A 8 5.79 32.79 -26.40
C GLY A 8 5.25 32.16 -25.09
N GLY A 9 4.14 32.69 -24.57
CA GLY A 9 3.49 32.16 -23.36
C GLY A 9 2.96 30.73 -23.54
N ILE A 10 2.23 30.49 -24.65
CA ILE A 10 1.71 29.15 -24.98
C ILE A 10 2.87 28.15 -25.17
N SER A 11 3.93 28.56 -25.88
CA SER A 11 5.12 27.71 -26.07
C SER A 11 5.82 27.39 -24.74
N ALA A 12 5.91 28.36 -23.84
CA ALA A 12 6.50 28.15 -22.51
C ALA A 12 5.67 27.13 -21.70
N ILE A 13 4.34 27.28 -21.68
CA ILE A 13 3.43 26.32 -21.01
C ILE A 13 3.59 24.92 -21.60
N LEU A 14 3.64 24.79 -22.92
CA LEU A 14 3.82 23.50 -23.58
C LEU A 14 5.18 22.87 -23.25
N LEU A 15 6.26 23.64 -23.26
CA LEU A 15 7.59 23.15 -22.89
C LEU A 15 7.63 22.66 -21.44
N VAL A 16 7.07 23.42 -20.51
CA VAL A 16 6.98 23.02 -19.09
C VAL A 16 6.12 21.76 -18.94
N THR A 17 5.02 21.68 -19.68
CA THR A 17 4.14 20.48 -19.66
C THR A 17 4.85 19.24 -20.17
N VAL A 18 5.57 19.35 -21.30
CA VAL A 18 6.37 18.25 -21.86
C VAL A 18 7.49 17.85 -20.89
N PHE A 19 8.16 18.82 -20.29
CA PHE A 19 9.21 18.56 -19.29
C PHE A 19 8.68 17.75 -18.10
N PHE A 20 7.57 18.17 -17.49
CA PHE A 20 7.01 17.44 -16.36
C PHE A 20 6.38 16.10 -16.77
N ALA A 21 5.72 16.03 -17.93
CA ALA A 21 5.19 14.78 -18.47
C ALA A 21 6.30 13.72 -18.69
N TRP A 22 7.49 14.16 -19.10
CA TRP A 22 8.67 13.30 -19.27
C TRP A 22 9.17 12.70 -17.94
N GLN A 23 8.94 13.38 -16.83
CA GLN A 23 9.36 12.88 -15.50
C GLN A 23 8.43 11.79 -14.94
N ILE A 24 7.15 11.76 -15.36
CA ILE A 24 6.14 10.86 -14.79
C ILE A 24 6.52 9.36 -14.89
N PRO A 25 7.08 8.83 -16.00
CA PRO A 25 7.47 7.43 -16.08
C PRO A 25 8.56 7.01 -15.09
N ALA A 26 9.29 7.97 -14.52
CA ALA A 26 10.31 7.71 -13.48
C ALA A 26 9.71 7.63 -12.07
N LEU A 27 8.41 7.89 -11.89
CA LEU A 27 7.72 7.71 -10.61
C LEU A 27 7.77 6.24 -10.20
N LYS A 28 8.37 5.99 -9.06
CA LYS A 28 8.36 4.68 -8.43
C LYS A 28 7.21 4.62 -7.43
N MET A 29 6.34 3.62 -7.59
CA MET A 29 5.37 3.28 -6.57
C MET A 29 6.09 2.41 -5.53
N HIS A 30 6.48 3.00 -4.43
CA HIS A 30 7.15 2.31 -3.34
C HIS A 30 6.47 2.74 -2.04
N SER A 31 5.83 1.81 -1.39
CA SER A 31 5.10 2.06 -0.16
C SER A 31 5.90 1.51 1.00
N GLU A 32 6.84 2.29 1.49
CA GLU A 32 7.46 2.04 2.79
C GLU A 32 6.91 3.06 3.78
N PHE A 33 6.28 2.56 4.86
CA PHE A 33 5.85 3.44 5.96
C PHE A 33 7.02 4.19 6.59
N ASP A 34 8.21 3.62 6.47
CA ASP A 34 9.45 4.20 6.97
C ASP A 34 9.82 5.50 6.27
N ASP A 35 9.44 5.68 4.99
CA ASP A 35 9.63 6.93 4.24
C ASP A 35 8.84 8.12 4.83
N LEU A 36 7.76 7.83 5.57
CA LEU A 36 6.97 8.86 6.27
C LEU A 36 7.66 9.36 7.54
N LEU A 37 8.69 8.66 8.01
CA LEU A 37 9.44 9.05 9.19
C LEU A 37 10.52 10.09 8.83
N PRO A 38 10.88 11.00 9.75
CA PRO A 38 11.89 12.01 9.49
C PRO A 38 13.28 11.37 9.35
N GLN A 39 13.72 11.10 8.13
CA GLN A 39 14.94 10.36 7.79
C GLN A 39 16.23 10.97 8.39
N GLN A 40 16.22 12.26 8.70
CA GLN A 40 17.37 12.96 9.33
C GLN A 40 17.44 12.77 10.84
N HIS A 41 16.37 12.22 11.46
CA HIS A 41 16.35 12.02 12.91
C HIS A 41 17.38 10.96 13.34
N PRO A 42 18.20 11.18 14.38
CA PRO A 42 19.24 10.23 14.80
C PRO A 42 18.73 8.82 15.10
N PHE A 43 17.55 8.73 15.71
CA PHE A 43 16.89 7.44 15.97
C PHE A 43 16.55 6.69 14.66
N ILE A 44 16.05 7.39 13.65
CA ILE A 44 15.66 6.76 12.38
C ILE A 44 16.90 6.28 11.61
N LYS A 45 17.99 7.08 11.63
CA LYS A 45 19.27 6.66 11.05
C LYS A 45 19.82 5.38 11.70
N LEU A 46 19.80 5.32 13.04
CA LEU A 46 20.23 4.13 13.78
C LEU A 46 19.28 2.94 13.51
N HIS A 47 17.97 3.18 13.46
CA HIS A 47 16.99 2.15 13.13
C HIS A 47 17.26 1.54 11.75
N ASN A 48 17.48 2.38 10.74
CA ASN A 48 17.78 1.92 9.38
C ASN A 48 19.10 1.15 9.32
N GLU A 49 20.15 1.60 10.00
CA GLU A 49 21.43 0.91 10.07
C GLU A 49 21.31 -0.49 10.72
N ILE A 50 20.55 -0.59 11.81
CA ILE A 50 20.25 -1.89 12.47
C ILE A 50 19.43 -2.78 11.53
N ARG A 51 18.41 -2.24 10.90
CA ARG A 51 17.57 -2.96 9.94
C ARG A 51 18.38 -3.54 8.79
N ASP A 52 19.23 -2.74 8.18
CA ASP A 52 20.07 -3.17 7.05
C ASP A 52 21.10 -4.24 7.46
N SER A 53 21.56 -4.21 8.72
CA SER A 53 22.58 -5.13 9.24
C SER A 53 22.01 -6.45 9.76
N PHE A 54 20.84 -6.44 10.38
CA PHE A 54 20.28 -7.59 11.11
C PHE A 54 19.01 -8.17 10.49
N GLY A 55 18.54 -7.63 9.39
CA GLY A 55 17.29 -7.99 8.78
C GLY A 55 16.10 -7.23 9.37
N GLY A 56 15.03 -7.16 8.59
CA GLY A 56 14.11 -6.12 8.70
C GLY A 56 12.84 -6.32 9.46
N ALA A 57 12.09 -5.24 9.43
CA ALA A 57 10.73 -5.15 9.91
C ALA A 57 9.72 -5.86 8.98
N SER A 58 10.14 -6.29 7.78
CA SER A 58 9.26 -6.95 6.80
C SER A 58 8.89 -8.37 7.25
N GLN A 59 7.98 -8.44 8.20
CA GLN A 59 7.49 -9.70 8.75
C GLN A 59 6.00 -9.87 8.45
N ILE A 60 5.60 -11.11 8.12
CA ILE A 60 4.20 -11.54 8.14
C ILE A 60 3.93 -12.44 9.33
N ALA A 61 2.71 -12.36 9.83
CA ALA A 61 2.16 -13.25 10.83
C ALA A 61 0.86 -13.84 10.28
N VAL A 62 0.79 -15.15 10.18
CA VAL A 62 -0.41 -15.90 9.74
C VAL A 62 -0.94 -16.67 10.92
N ALA A 63 -2.14 -16.35 11.37
CA ALA A 63 -2.82 -17.03 12.45
C ALA A 63 -3.88 -17.98 11.89
N ILE A 64 -3.85 -19.22 12.35
CA ILE A 64 -4.85 -20.25 12.06
C ILE A 64 -5.64 -20.46 13.34
N GLU A 65 -6.93 -20.15 13.31
CA GLU A 65 -7.85 -20.31 14.44
C GLU A 65 -8.89 -21.39 14.10
N VAL A 66 -9.17 -22.25 15.07
CA VAL A 66 -10.11 -23.37 14.94
C VAL A 66 -11.30 -23.17 15.88
N ASP A 67 -12.51 -23.26 15.34
CA ASP A 67 -13.74 -23.23 16.11
C ASP A 67 -13.97 -24.62 16.76
N GLY A 68 -14.21 -24.67 18.05
CA GLY A 68 -14.74 -25.85 18.71
C GLY A 68 -13.73 -26.84 19.33
N GLY A 69 -12.42 -26.52 19.39
CA GLY A 69 -11.46 -27.41 20.05
C GLY A 69 -10.01 -26.92 20.00
N PRO A 70 -9.09 -27.68 20.58
CA PRO A 70 -7.67 -27.37 20.50
C PRO A 70 -7.13 -27.58 19.07
N ILE A 71 -6.04 -26.89 18.71
CA ILE A 71 -5.40 -26.96 17.38
C ILE A 71 -4.56 -28.23 17.16
N LEU A 72 -4.49 -29.13 18.12
CA LEU A 72 -3.60 -30.29 18.11
C LEU A 72 -4.15 -31.59 17.44
N PRO A 73 -5.41 -31.73 17.00
CA PRO A 73 -5.79 -32.86 16.17
C PRO A 73 -4.90 -32.99 14.92
N ASN A 74 -4.70 -34.22 14.48
CA ASN A 74 -3.86 -34.54 13.31
C ASN A 74 -4.22 -33.74 12.06
N GLU A 75 -5.53 -33.55 11.79
CA GLU A 75 -6.02 -32.78 10.64
C GLU A 75 -5.56 -31.32 10.73
N THR A 76 -5.66 -30.72 11.91
CA THR A 76 -5.25 -29.32 12.12
C THR A 76 -3.73 -29.18 12.09
N LEU A 77 -2.99 -30.15 12.65
CA LEU A 77 -1.51 -30.15 12.55
C LEU A 77 -1.05 -30.27 11.10
N ALA A 78 -1.70 -31.12 10.31
CA ALA A 78 -1.43 -31.25 8.89
C ALA A 78 -1.77 -29.96 8.12
N LEU A 79 -2.87 -29.28 8.48
CA LEU A 79 -3.23 -27.98 7.94
C LEU A 79 -2.15 -26.92 8.27
N ILE A 80 -1.75 -26.81 9.55
CA ILE A 80 -0.69 -25.89 9.96
C ILE A 80 0.61 -26.17 9.19
N GLN A 81 0.95 -27.45 8.98
CA GLN A 81 2.12 -27.84 8.20
C GLN A 81 2.00 -27.38 6.73
N ARG A 82 0.86 -27.60 6.07
CA ARG A 82 0.67 -27.16 4.68
C ARG A 82 0.78 -25.65 4.55
N VAL A 83 0.11 -24.90 5.46
CA VAL A 83 0.19 -23.44 5.47
C VAL A 83 1.62 -22.97 5.78
N THR A 84 2.31 -23.61 6.73
CA THR A 84 3.72 -23.29 7.04
C THR A 84 4.61 -23.48 5.83
N THR A 85 4.50 -24.62 5.14
CA THR A 85 5.28 -24.90 3.92
C THR A 85 4.96 -23.92 2.81
N ALA A 86 3.69 -23.58 2.63
CA ALA A 86 3.26 -22.63 1.62
C ALA A 86 3.77 -21.20 1.93
N VAL A 87 3.74 -20.77 3.20
CA VAL A 87 4.31 -19.50 3.64
C VAL A 87 5.83 -19.47 3.49
N ASP A 88 6.50 -20.56 3.82
CA ASP A 88 7.96 -20.71 3.64
C ASP A 88 8.37 -20.59 2.15
N SER A 89 7.49 -21.01 1.25
CA SER A 89 7.69 -20.97 -0.21
C SER A 89 7.34 -19.62 -0.85
N LEU A 90 6.84 -18.64 -0.09
CA LEU A 90 6.51 -17.33 -0.63
C LEU A 90 7.76 -16.63 -1.18
N PRO A 91 7.64 -15.88 -2.30
CA PRO A 91 8.76 -15.13 -2.86
C PRO A 91 9.34 -14.14 -1.85
N GLY A 92 10.65 -14.23 -1.63
CA GLY A 92 11.38 -13.32 -0.74
C GLY A 92 11.39 -13.72 0.73
N VAL A 93 10.74 -14.79 1.12
CA VAL A 93 10.80 -15.29 2.51
C VAL A 93 12.19 -15.85 2.82
N ASN A 94 12.69 -15.50 3.99
CA ASN A 94 13.89 -16.09 4.55
C ASN A 94 13.56 -17.42 5.25
N HIS A 95 13.87 -18.54 4.61
CA HIS A 95 13.58 -19.88 5.10
C HIS A 95 14.13 -20.19 6.52
N ASN A 96 15.19 -19.50 6.93
CA ASN A 96 15.77 -19.69 8.25
C ASN A 96 15.03 -18.92 9.35
N LEU A 97 14.19 -17.95 8.96
CA LEU A 97 13.46 -17.08 9.88
C LEU A 97 11.95 -17.36 9.85
N VAL A 98 11.56 -18.53 9.35
CA VAL A 98 10.19 -19.03 9.47
C VAL A 98 10.03 -19.71 10.84
N SER A 99 8.99 -19.34 11.56
CA SER A 99 8.69 -19.85 12.90
C SER A 99 7.22 -20.29 12.95
N SER A 100 7.03 -21.59 13.26
CA SER A 100 5.72 -22.22 13.41
C SER A 100 5.88 -23.48 14.27
N LEU A 101 4.80 -23.94 14.91
CA LEU A 101 4.80 -25.20 15.68
C LEU A 101 5.26 -26.39 14.82
N THR A 102 4.87 -26.44 13.56
CA THR A 102 5.16 -27.54 12.64
C THR A 102 6.44 -27.33 11.82
N HIS A 103 7.10 -26.17 11.93
CA HIS A 103 8.32 -25.89 11.21
C HIS A 103 9.49 -26.70 11.78
N ARG A 104 10.40 -27.17 10.90
CA ARG A 104 11.59 -27.96 11.27
C ARG A 104 12.48 -27.33 12.36
N ALA A 105 12.47 -26.01 12.48
CA ALA A 105 13.23 -25.28 13.50
C ALA A 105 12.55 -25.28 14.87
N ALA A 106 11.26 -25.60 14.98
CA ALA A 106 10.56 -25.73 16.24
C ALA A 106 10.83 -27.10 16.84
N ARG A 107 11.75 -27.14 17.80
CA ARG A 107 12.25 -28.40 18.37
C ARG A 107 12.12 -28.42 19.88
N LYS A 108 11.70 -29.58 20.43
CA LYS A 108 11.83 -29.92 21.82
C LYS A 108 13.27 -30.37 22.09
N ILE A 109 13.88 -29.83 23.12
CA ILE A 109 15.24 -30.15 23.55
C ILE A 109 15.18 -30.62 24.97
N TRP A 110 15.79 -31.77 25.28
CA TRP A 110 15.86 -32.32 26.63
C TRP A 110 17.17 -33.07 26.85
N LEU A 111 17.55 -33.22 28.11
CA LEU A 111 18.67 -34.06 28.52
C LEU A 111 18.17 -35.48 28.76
N SER A 112 18.87 -36.49 28.26
CA SER A 112 18.63 -37.89 28.63
C SER A 112 19.14 -38.16 30.03
N GLU A 113 18.75 -39.30 30.57
CA GLU A 113 19.28 -39.77 31.85
C GLU A 113 20.82 -39.99 31.83
N THR A 114 21.38 -40.21 30.65
CA THR A 114 22.84 -40.33 30.41
C THR A 114 23.53 -38.99 30.26
N GLY A 115 22.81 -37.84 30.33
CA GLY A 115 23.35 -36.49 30.15
C GLY A 115 23.53 -36.05 28.70
N GLU A 116 23.03 -36.83 27.76
CA GLU A 116 23.08 -36.46 26.33
C GLU A 116 21.96 -35.47 25.98
N LEU A 117 22.29 -34.47 25.16
CA LEU A 117 21.33 -33.49 24.66
C LEU A 117 20.56 -34.09 23.47
N ASN A 118 19.27 -34.32 23.67
CA ASN A 118 18.37 -34.79 22.64
C ASN A 118 17.55 -33.63 22.05
N SER A 119 17.22 -33.74 20.77
CA SER A 119 16.45 -32.73 20.03
C SER A 119 15.51 -33.41 19.03
N GLN A 120 14.21 -33.03 19.08
CA GLN A 120 13.18 -33.58 18.24
C GLN A 120 12.22 -32.47 17.81
N PRO A 121 11.76 -32.42 16.51
CA PRO A 121 10.71 -31.47 16.11
C PRO A 121 9.41 -31.77 16.87
N TYR A 122 8.60 -30.73 17.13
CA TYR A 122 7.27 -30.88 17.73
C TYR A 122 6.34 -31.68 16.84
N TYR A 123 6.45 -31.49 15.53
CA TYR A 123 5.68 -32.20 14.53
C TYR A 123 6.61 -32.69 13.41
N ASP A 124 6.44 -33.95 13.02
CA ASP A 124 7.16 -34.57 11.92
C ASP A 124 6.14 -35.25 10.99
N PRO A 125 5.91 -34.70 9.79
CA PRO A 125 4.96 -35.27 8.84
C PRO A 125 5.36 -36.68 8.37
N GLY A 126 6.63 -37.08 8.51
CA GLY A 126 7.13 -38.41 8.16
C GLY A 126 6.74 -39.50 9.16
N ARG A 127 6.28 -39.15 10.34
CA ARG A 127 5.85 -40.11 11.39
C ARG A 127 4.44 -40.66 11.18
N GLY A 128 3.66 -40.10 10.22
CA GLY A 128 2.29 -40.47 10.03
C GLY A 128 1.34 -39.87 11.08
N THR A 129 0.19 -40.53 11.26
CA THR A 129 -0.84 -40.07 12.22
C THR A 129 -0.44 -40.29 13.65
N LEU A 130 -0.45 -39.24 14.47
CA LEU A 130 -0.16 -39.30 15.89
C LEU A 130 -1.28 -40.02 16.63
N THR A 131 -0.92 -40.86 17.59
CA THR A 131 -1.88 -41.52 18.50
C THR A 131 -2.47 -40.52 19.49
N PRO A 132 -3.60 -40.81 20.15
CA PRO A 132 -4.12 -39.96 21.23
C PRO A 132 -3.12 -39.69 22.36
N ALA A 133 -2.27 -40.70 22.66
CA ALA A 133 -1.20 -40.55 23.66
C ALA A 133 -0.11 -39.55 23.18
N ASP A 134 0.30 -39.63 21.90
CA ASP A 134 1.27 -38.71 21.33
C ASP A 134 0.73 -37.28 21.31
N LEU A 135 -0.56 -37.10 21.00
CA LEU A 135 -1.22 -35.76 20.99
C LEU A 135 -1.28 -35.17 22.42
N ALA A 136 -1.59 -36.00 23.42
CA ALA A 136 -1.56 -35.58 24.84
C ALA A 136 -0.14 -35.18 25.27
N GLN A 137 0.87 -35.95 24.86
CA GLN A 137 2.27 -35.63 25.11
C GLN A 137 2.68 -34.36 24.43
N LEU A 138 2.32 -34.16 23.16
CA LEU A 138 2.57 -32.93 22.41
C LEU A 138 1.94 -31.71 23.11
N GLN A 139 0.72 -31.84 23.62
CA GLN A 139 0.05 -30.77 24.35
C GLN A 139 0.83 -30.38 25.62
N ASN A 140 1.32 -31.34 26.35
CA ASN A 140 2.14 -31.11 27.55
C ASN A 140 3.48 -30.46 27.20
N ASP A 141 4.13 -30.93 26.14
CA ASP A 141 5.40 -30.39 25.64
C ASP A 141 5.28 -28.95 25.18
N VAL A 142 4.18 -28.62 24.47
CA VAL A 142 3.86 -27.24 24.03
C VAL A 142 3.68 -26.34 25.25
N ARG A 143 2.87 -26.78 26.25
CA ARG A 143 2.63 -26.01 27.48
C ARG A 143 3.88 -25.79 28.32
N ALA A 144 4.77 -26.75 28.33
CA ALA A 144 6.02 -26.69 29.10
C ALA A 144 7.06 -25.73 28.50
N ASN A 145 6.93 -25.38 27.23
CA ASN A 145 7.90 -24.51 26.55
C ASN A 145 7.35 -23.09 26.33
N PRO A 146 7.81 -22.06 27.07
CA PRO A 146 7.34 -20.69 26.94
C PRO A 146 7.71 -20.02 25.60
N ARG A 147 8.61 -20.64 24.80
CA ARG A 147 8.92 -20.18 23.44
C ARG A 147 7.90 -20.66 22.40
N VAL A 148 7.06 -21.62 22.77
CA VAL A 148 6.00 -22.17 21.92
C VAL A 148 4.64 -21.75 22.46
N TYR A 149 4.39 -21.99 23.74
CA TYR A 149 3.15 -21.61 24.40
C TYR A 149 3.03 -20.10 24.55
N GLY A 150 1.96 -19.53 24.02
CA GLY A 150 1.73 -18.09 23.98
C GLY A 150 2.42 -17.36 22.84
N LEU A 151 3.36 -17.99 22.09
CA LEU A 151 4.07 -17.36 20.97
C LEU A 151 3.79 -18.02 19.62
N MET A 152 3.73 -19.35 19.56
CA MET A 152 3.38 -20.13 18.35
C MET A 152 2.01 -20.77 18.47
N VAL A 153 1.57 -21.02 19.68
CA VAL A 153 0.27 -21.57 20.03
C VAL A 153 -0.37 -20.65 21.06
N SER A 154 -1.63 -20.28 20.85
CA SER A 154 -2.36 -19.42 21.79
C SER A 154 -2.53 -20.07 23.18
N PRO A 155 -2.68 -19.28 24.25
CA PRO A 155 -2.86 -19.82 25.59
C PRO A 155 -4.11 -20.70 25.77
N ASP A 156 -5.15 -20.44 24.97
CA ASP A 156 -6.39 -21.24 24.94
C ASP A 156 -6.29 -22.47 24.02
N MET A 157 -5.13 -22.69 23.39
CA MET A 157 -4.84 -23.78 22.46
C MET A 157 -5.74 -23.81 21.23
N LYS A 158 -6.39 -22.70 20.86
CA LYS A 158 -7.31 -22.64 19.72
C LYS A 158 -6.70 -22.02 18.46
N ALA A 159 -5.53 -21.40 18.57
CA ALA A 159 -4.87 -20.78 17.45
C ALA A 159 -3.39 -21.14 17.37
N ALA A 160 -2.88 -21.27 16.15
CA ALA A 160 -1.46 -21.36 15.84
C ALA A 160 -1.01 -20.14 15.06
N LEU A 161 0.21 -19.69 15.36
CA LEU A 161 0.83 -18.54 14.72
C LEU A 161 2.05 -18.98 13.91
N ILE A 162 2.05 -18.64 12.64
CA ILE A 162 3.17 -18.80 11.72
C ILE A 162 3.76 -17.41 11.48
N LYS A 163 5.04 -17.23 11.73
CA LYS A 163 5.77 -15.99 11.43
C LYS A 163 6.80 -16.26 10.36
N ALA A 164 6.91 -15.36 9.39
CA ALA A 164 7.93 -15.42 8.36
C ALA A 164 8.49 -14.02 8.11
N GLN A 165 9.81 -13.92 8.02
CA GLN A 165 10.49 -12.69 7.65
C GLN A 165 10.84 -12.72 6.18
N PHE A 166 10.78 -11.56 5.53
CA PHE A 166 11.22 -11.37 4.17
C PHE A 166 12.64 -10.82 4.15
N ASN A 167 13.42 -11.27 3.17
CA ASN A 167 14.69 -10.64 2.86
C ASN A 167 14.40 -9.28 2.23
N GLU A 168 14.88 -8.22 2.83
CA GLU A 168 14.75 -6.88 2.27
C GLU A 168 15.65 -6.78 1.04
N SER A 169 15.05 -6.78 -0.13
CA SER A 169 15.71 -6.48 -1.39
C SER A 169 14.88 -5.44 -2.14
N GLU A 170 15.53 -4.53 -2.86
CA GLU A 170 14.85 -3.53 -3.70
C GLU A 170 13.89 -4.15 -4.74
N SER A 171 13.98 -5.47 -4.96
CA SER A 171 13.18 -6.20 -5.93
C SER A 171 12.04 -7.04 -5.32
N LEU A 172 11.74 -6.88 -4.03
CA LEU A 172 10.68 -7.66 -3.40
C LEU A 172 9.30 -7.30 -3.97
N ASP A 173 8.69 -8.26 -4.65
CA ASP A 173 7.35 -8.11 -5.23
C ASP A 173 6.27 -8.43 -4.18
N TYR A 174 5.92 -7.42 -3.39
CA TYR A 174 4.87 -7.51 -2.37
C TYR A 174 3.51 -7.90 -2.95
N VAL A 175 3.21 -7.48 -4.20
CA VAL A 175 1.92 -7.79 -4.85
C VAL A 175 1.82 -9.28 -5.12
N ARG A 176 2.90 -9.88 -5.63
CA ARG A 176 2.98 -11.31 -5.89
C ARG A 176 2.94 -12.13 -4.59
N ALA A 177 3.76 -11.75 -3.60
CA ALA A 177 3.78 -12.42 -2.30
C ALA A 177 2.39 -12.37 -1.62
N PHE A 178 1.73 -11.21 -1.66
CA PHE A 178 0.37 -11.05 -1.15
C PHE A 178 -0.65 -11.87 -1.94
N GLY A 179 -0.57 -11.90 -3.27
CA GLY A 179 -1.47 -12.70 -4.11
C GLY A 179 -1.37 -14.20 -3.80
N GLU A 180 -0.16 -14.73 -3.63
CA GLU A 180 0.05 -16.12 -3.23
C GLU A 180 -0.48 -16.38 -1.81
N LEU A 181 -0.24 -15.48 -0.87
CA LEU A 181 -0.78 -15.58 0.48
C LEU A 181 -2.32 -15.60 0.51
N GLN A 182 -2.98 -14.79 -0.33
CA GLN A 182 -4.45 -14.81 -0.46
C GLN A 182 -4.95 -16.14 -1.05
N LYS A 183 -4.23 -16.75 -2.00
CA LYS A 183 -4.55 -18.08 -2.53
C LYS A 183 -4.45 -19.14 -1.44
N ILE A 184 -3.38 -19.13 -0.64
CA ILE A 184 -3.21 -20.03 0.51
C ILE A 184 -4.40 -19.90 1.47
N ARG A 185 -4.75 -18.66 1.83
CA ARG A 185 -5.89 -18.39 2.72
C ARG A 185 -7.22 -18.93 2.15
N ALA A 186 -7.45 -18.72 0.85
CA ALA A 186 -8.68 -19.16 0.19
C ALA A 186 -8.75 -20.68 0.04
N SER A 187 -7.63 -21.36 -0.23
CA SER A 187 -7.59 -22.80 -0.44
C SER A 187 -7.67 -23.62 0.85
N GLU A 188 -7.10 -23.10 1.96
CA GLU A 188 -7.00 -23.81 3.23
C GLU A 188 -8.07 -23.39 4.25
N ALA A 189 -8.82 -22.29 3.99
CA ALA A 189 -9.95 -21.93 4.83
C ALA A 189 -11.10 -22.91 4.60
N THR A 190 -11.48 -23.63 5.66
CA THR A 190 -12.57 -24.60 5.66
C THR A 190 -13.58 -24.24 6.74
N GLN A 191 -14.74 -24.95 6.76
CA GLN A 191 -15.74 -24.71 7.78
C GLN A 191 -15.16 -25.00 9.18
N GLY A 192 -15.20 -23.99 10.06
CA GLY A 192 -14.63 -24.07 11.41
C GLY A 192 -13.14 -23.72 11.50
N VAL A 193 -12.48 -23.34 10.39
CA VAL A 193 -11.09 -22.87 10.36
C VAL A 193 -11.01 -21.49 9.76
N ARG A 194 -10.45 -20.55 10.49
CA ARG A 194 -10.20 -19.17 10.05
C ARG A 194 -8.71 -18.91 9.92
N ILE A 195 -8.29 -18.32 8.81
CA ILE A 195 -6.90 -17.97 8.56
C ILE A 195 -6.80 -16.45 8.40
N TYR A 196 -6.08 -15.84 9.31
CA TYR A 196 -5.78 -14.40 9.32
C TYR A 196 -4.34 -14.18 8.92
N ALA A 197 -4.09 -13.06 8.25
CA ALA A 197 -2.72 -12.65 7.92
C ALA A 197 -2.55 -11.16 8.18
N THR A 198 -1.42 -10.80 8.77
CA THR A 198 -1.04 -9.41 9.06
C THR A 198 0.46 -9.21 8.88
N GLY A 199 0.90 -7.97 8.92
CA GLY A 199 2.29 -7.57 8.75
C GLY A 199 2.46 -6.58 7.61
N GLN A 200 3.63 -5.94 7.56
CA GLN A 200 3.92 -4.89 6.57
C GLN A 200 3.71 -5.37 5.12
N PRO A 201 4.19 -6.55 4.68
CA PRO A 201 3.95 -7.03 3.31
C PRO A 201 2.47 -7.24 2.98
N VAL A 202 1.66 -7.66 3.98
CA VAL A 202 0.21 -7.83 3.82
C VAL A 202 -0.47 -6.49 3.65
N LEU A 203 -0.09 -5.51 4.47
CA LEU A 203 -0.65 -4.16 4.40
C LEU A 203 -0.34 -3.49 3.06
N ILE A 204 0.92 -3.56 2.61
CA ILE A 204 1.35 -3.06 1.31
C ILE A 204 0.57 -3.77 0.18
N GLY A 205 0.46 -5.10 0.23
CA GLY A 205 -0.30 -5.88 -0.75
C GLY A 205 -1.77 -5.48 -0.84
N TRP A 206 -2.43 -5.20 0.29
CA TRP A 206 -3.80 -4.67 0.33
C TRP A 206 -3.89 -3.31 -0.38
N VAL A 207 -2.97 -2.41 -0.09
CA VAL A 207 -2.93 -1.08 -0.74
C VAL A 207 -2.86 -1.22 -2.26
N TYR A 208 -1.96 -2.05 -2.78
CA TYR A 208 -1.85 -2.28 -4.22
C TYR A 208 -3.12 -2.93 -4.81
N THR A 209 -3.79 -3.79 -4.06
CA THR A 209 -5.05 -4.41 -4.50
C THR A 209 -6.19 -3.38 -4.64
N TYR A 210 -6.19 -2.32 -3.83
CA TYR A 210 -7.18 -1.25 -3.90
C TYR A 210 -6.87 -0.16 -4.94
N LEU A 211 -5.67 -0.11 -5.50
CA LEU A 211 -5.29 0.88 -6.52
C LEU A 211 -6.28 0.97 -7.69
N PRO A 212 -6.71 -0.13 -8.33
CA PRO A 212 -7.69 -0.06 -9.41
C PRO A 212 -9.02 0.56 -8.97
N GLN A 213 -9.45 0.27 -7.74
CA GLN A 213 -10.69 0.84 -7.18
C GLN A 213 -10.54 2.35 -6.94
N ILE A 214 -9.39 2.80 -6.44
CA ILE A 214 -9.08 4.22 -6.25
C ILE A 214 -9.12 4.95 -7.60
N LEU A 215 -8.50 4.39 -8.64
CA LEU A 215 -8.52 4.94 -9.98
C LEU A 215 -9.95 4.96 -10.57
N GLN A 216 -10.75 3.94 -10.30
CA GLN A 216 -12.15 3.89 -10.72
C GLN A 216 -12.99 4.96 -10.03
N ILE A 217 -12.82 5.17 -8.73
CA ILE A 217 -13.48 6.25 -7.97
C ILE A 217 -13.06 7.61 -8.54
N PHE A 218 -11.77 7.78 -8.84
CA PHE A 218 -11.25 9.01 -9.46
C PHE A 218 -11.94 9.27 -10.82
N LEU A 219 -12.06 8.26 -11.66
CA LEU A 219 -12.75 8.37 -12.94
C LEU A 219 -14.23 8.76 -12.76
N TYR A 220 -14.94 8.12 -11.83
CA TYR A 220 -16.34 8.46 -11.55
C TYR A 220 -16.48 9.91 -11.04
N THR A 221 -15.59 10.33 -10.15
CA THR A 221 -15.56 11.72 -9.67
C THR A 221 -15.34 12.70 -10.83
N LEU A 222 -14.39 12.42 -11.72
CA LEU A 222 -14.12 13.23 -12.90
C LEU A 222 -15.33 13.29 -13.84
N LEU A 223 -15.98 12.16 -14.10
CA LEU A 223 -17.19 12.10 -14.93
C LEU A 223 -18.35 12.91 -14.32
N LEU A 224 -18.54 12.79 -13.00
CA LEU A 224 -19.54 13.60 -12.29
C LEU A 224 -19.23 15.10 -12.40
N MET A 225 -17.96 15.48 -12.23
CA MET A 225 -17.52 16.86 -12.38
C MET A 225 -17.79 17.39 -13.80
N VAL A 226 -17.47 16.60 -14.82
CA VAL A 226 -17.78 16.95 -16.22
C VAL A 226 -19.28 17.13 -16.44
N ALA A 227 -20.10 16.21 -15.92
CA ALA A 227 -21.56 16.30 -16.03
C ALA A 227 -22.10 17.58 -15.36
N LEU A 228 -21.61 17.94 -14.19
CA LEU A 228 -21.98 19.17 -13.49
C LEU A 228 -21.54 20.41 -14.26
N LEU A 229 -20.33 20.43 -14.85
CA LEU A 229 -19.86 21.54 -15.71
C LEU A 229 -20.73 21.71 -16.95
N ILE A 230 -21.11 20.61 -17.61
CA ILE A 230 -22.02 20.63 -18.75
C ILE A 230 -23.38 21.19 -18.36
N ALA A 231 -23.95 20.75 -17.24
CA ALA A 231 -25.24 21.21 -16.73
C ALA A 231 -25.22 22.70 -16.37
N TYR A 232 -24.11 23.18 -15.80
CA TYR A 232 -23.96 24.57 -15.35
C TYR A 232 -23.68 25.53 -16.52
N PHE A 233 -22.60 25.30 -17.26
CA PHE A 233 -22.19 26.25 -18.31
C PHE A 233 -22.97 26.10 -19.61
N ARG A 234 -23.42 24.90 -19.97
CA ARG A 234 -24.10 24.58 -21.23
C ARG A 234 -23.33 25.06 -22.50
N ARG A 235 -22.01 25.23 -22.35
CA ARG A 235 -21.11 25.73 -23.42
C ARG A 235 -19.82 24.93 -23.38
N LEU A 236 -19.31 24.58 -24.55
CA LEU A 236 -18.14 23.71 -24.71
C LEU A 236 -16.89 24.28 -23.98
N TYR A 237 -16.62 25.57 -24.16
CA TYR A 237 -15.45 26.21 -23.52
C TYR A 237 -15.55 26.26 -22.00
N GLY A 238 -16.78 26.36 -21.45
CA GLY A 238 -17.02 26.30 -20.01
C GLY A 238 -16.67 24.95 -19.39
N VAL A 239 -16.61 23.89 -20.21
CA VAL A 239 -16.21 22.53 -19.78
C VAL A 239 -14.74 22.26 -20.08
N LEU A 240 -14.30 22.56 -21.30
CA LEU A 240 -12.94 22.23 -21.75
C LEU A 240 -11.85 23.00 -21.00
N LEU A 241 -12.05 24.28 -20.68
CA LEU A 241 -11.01 25.07 -20.00
C LEU A 241 -10.73 24.59 -18.57
N PRO A 242 -11.73 24.32 -17.70
CA PRO A 242 -11.48 23.70 -16.41
C PRO A 242 -10.81 22.31 -16.51
N LEU A 243 -11.23 21.48 -17.48
CA LEU A 243 -10.62 20.16 -17.68
C LEU A 243 -9.14 20.26 -18.09
N LEU A 244 -8.80 21.18 -18.99
CA LEU A 244 -7.41 21.47 -19.35
C LEU A 244 -6.61 21.92 -18.13
N GLY A 245 -7.19 22.77 -17.29
CA GLY A 245 -6.58 23.20 -16.02
C GLY A 245 -6.27 22.03 -15.11
N ILE A 246 -7.21 21.09 -14.94
CA ILE A 246 -7.01 19.87 -14.15
C ILE A 246 -5.87 19.02 -14.72
N VAL A 247 -5.91 18.74 -16.03
CA VAL A 247 -4.90 17.89 -16.69
C VAL A 247 -3.50 18.50 -16.55
N LEU A 248 -3.35 19.78 -16.87
CA LEU A 248 -2.06 20.48 -16.79
C LEU A 248 -1.53 20.51 -15.35
N SER A 249 -2.37 20.88 -14.38
CA SER A 249 -1.96 20.95 -12.97
C SER A 249 -1.59 19.58 -12.43
N SER A 250 -2.34 18.52 -12.79
CA SER A 250 -2.03 17.16 -12.37
C SER A 250 -0.72 16.64 -12.97
N LEU A 251 -0.48 16.91 -14.26
CA LEU A 251 0.79 16.57 -14.92
C LEU A 251 1.97 17.29 -14.28
N TRP A 252 1.83 18.58 -14.00
CA TRP A 252 2.89 19.35 -13.35
C TRP A 252 3.13 18.89 -11.92
N GLY A 253 2.07 18.63 -11.16
CA GLY A 253 2.18 18.14 -9.78
C GLY A 253 2.87 16.78 -9.70
N LEU A 254 2.42 15.81 -10.48
CA LEU A 254 3.03 14.47 -10.53
C LEU A 254 4.46 14.52 -11.06
N GLY A 255 4.70 15.30 -12.11
CA GLY A 255 6.05 15.50 -12.65
C GLY A 255 7.00 16.16 -11.66
N PHE A 256 6.50 17.10 -10.85
CA PHE A 256 7.29 17.75 -9.80
C PHE A 256 7.63 16.77 -8.66
N VAL A 257 6.66 15.96 -8.22
CA VAL A 257 6.89 14.88 -7.24
C VAL A 257 7.98 13.93 -7.73
N SER A 258 7.91 13.53 -9.01
CA SER A 258 8.92 12.70 -9.66
C SER A 258 10.29 13.36 -9.73
N LEU A 259 10.34 14.64 -10.08
CA LEU A 259 11.59 15.44 -10.15
C LEU A 259 12.29 15.51 -8.79
N LEU A 260 11.53 15.63 -7.71
CA LEU A 260 12.03 15.61 -6.35
C LEU A 260 12.40 14.22 -5.84
N LYS A 261 12.19 13.18 -6.68
CA LYS A 261 12.45 11.77 -6.34
C LYS A 261 11.67 11.29 -5.11
N PHE A 262 10.50 11.85 -4.85
CA PHE A 262 9.60 11.31 -3.85
C PHE A 262 8.96 10.02 -4.35
N ASN A 263 8.91 9.02 -3.47
CA ASN A 263 8.16 7.81 -3.73
C ASN A 263 6.66 8.09 -3.64
N VAL A 264 5.89 7.44 -4.51
CA VAL A 264 4.42 7.52 -4.45
C VAL A 264 3.95 6.44 -3.49
N ASP A 265 3.48 6.84 -2.33
CA ASP A 265 2.84 6.01 -1.33
C ASP A 265 1.29 6.13 -1.41
N PRO A 266 0.53 5.35 -0.64
CA PRO A 266 -0.92 5.45 -0.63
C PRO A 266 -1.47 6.82 -0.23
N LEU A 267 -0.74 7.58 0.60
CA LEU A 267 -1.14 8.93 1.00
C LEU A 267 -0.91 9.92 -0.14
N THR A 268 0.14 9.74 -0.94
CA THR A 268 0.42 10.58 -2.10
C THR A 268 -0.61 10.39 -3.21
N LEU A 269 -1.36 9.27 -3.25
CA LEU A 269 -2.48 9.08 -4.18
C LEU A 269 -3.63 10.08 -3.97
N VAL A 270 -3.69 10.74 -2.81
CA VAL A 270 -4.67 11.81 -2.54
C VAL A 270 -4.29 13.11 -3.27
N ILE A 271 -3.00 13.33 -3.57
CA ILE A 271 -2.50 14.56 -4.19
C ILE A 271 -3.19 14.88 -5.53
N PRO A 272 -3.32 13.97 -6.50
CA PRO A 272 -4.03 14.24 -7.75
C PRO A 272 -5.48 14.69 -7.54
N PHE A 273 -6.18 14.17 -6.53
CA PHE A 273 -7.55 14.59 -6.20
C PHE A 273 -7.58 16.04 -5.69
N LEU A 274 -6.66 16.39 -4.79
CA LEU A 274 -6.57 17.74 -4.24
C LEU A 274 -6.21 18.76 -5.32
N ILE A 275 -5.23 18.43 -6.17
CA ILE A 275 -4.82 19.28 -7.30
C ILE A 275 -6.00 19.46 -8.27
N ALA A 276 -6.70 18.37 -8.62
CA ALA A 276 -7.84 18.42 -9.53
C ALA A 276 -8.97 19.32 -8.98
N ALA A 277 -9.31 19.15 -7.69
CA ALA A 277 -10.35 19.95 -7.04
C ALA A 277 -9.99 21.45 -7.01
N ARG A 278 -8.73 21.79 -6.68
CA ARG A 278 -8.25 23.17 -6.65
C ARG A 278 -8.20 23.79 -8.05
N ALA A 279 -7.59 23.10 -9.01
CA ALA A 279 -7.50 23.58 -10.39
C ALA A 279 -8.88 23.82 -11.00
N MET A 280 -9.84 22.94 -10.71
CA MET A 280 -11.22 23.11 -11.14
C MET A 280 -11.87 24.35 -10.51
N SER A 281 -11.74 24.54 -9.19
CA SER A 281 -12.32 25.68 -8.49
C SER A 281 -11.87 27.01 -9.10
N HIS A 282 -10.55 27.18 -9.26
CA HIS A 282 -10.00 28.42 -9.87
C HIS A 282 -10.39 28.59 -11.33
N SER A 283 -10.41 27.49 -12.11
CA SER A 283 -10.80 27.54 -13.51
C SER A 283 -12.25 27.90 -13.70
N ILE A 284 -13.15 27.38 -12.86
CA ILE A 284 -14.60 27.72 -12.89
C ILE A 284 -14.80 29.22 -12.59
N GLN A 285 -14.15 29.75 -11.56
CA GLN A 285 -14.24 31.15 -11.18
C GLN A 285 -13.82 32.07 -12.34
N LEU A 286 -12.70 31.74 -13.01
CA LEU A 286 -12.23 32.51 -14.15
C LEU A 286 -13.19 32.46 -15.34
N VAL A 287 -13.71 31.28 -15.65
CA VAL A 287 -14.64 31.07 -16.78
C VAL A 287 -15.99 31.76 -16.50
N GLU A 288 -16.48 31.67 -15.26
CA GLU A 288 -17.71 32.35 -14.85
C GLU A 288 -17.57 33.85 -14.93
N ARG A 289 -16.48 34.44 -14.42
CA ARG A 289 -16.21 35.87 -14.55
C ARG A 289 -16.09 36.29 -15.98
N TYR A 290 -15.42 35.52 -16.83
CA TYR A 290 -15.33 35.78 -18.26
C TYR A 290 -16.72 35.85 -18.95
N TYR A 291 -17.61 34.89 -18.68
CA TYR A 291 -18.94 34.91 -19.27
C TYR A 291 -19.80 36.05 -18.75
N GLY A 292 -19.64 36.42 -17.47
CA GLY A 292 -20.29 37.60 -16.91
C GLY A 292 -19.84 38.87 -17.61
N GLU A 293 -18.55 39.09 -17.77
CA GLU A 293 -18.00 40.25 -18.51
C GLU A 293 -18.40 40.24 -19.98
N LEU A 294 -18.39 39.09 -20.66
CA LEU A 294 -18.78 38.94 -22.03
C LEU A 294 -20.25 39.36 -22.28
N ALA A 295 -21.13 39.03 -21.34
CA ALA A 295 -22.53 39.42 -21.39
C ALA A 295 -22.74 40.96 -21.33
N VAL A 296 -21.84 41.66 -20.61
CA VAL A 296 -21.90 43.11 -20.40
C VAL A 296 -21.20 43.86 -21.55
N VAL A 297 -19.98 43.42 -21.90
CA VAL A 297 -19.11 44.16 -22.84
C VAL A 297 -19.33 43.77 -24.30
N GLY A 298 -19.76 42.50 -24.57
CA GLY A 298 -19.97 41.98 -25.92
C GLY A 298 -18.69 41.67 -26.74
N ASP A 299 -17.50 42.07 -26.25
CA ASP A 299 -16.21 41.79 -26.87
C ASP A 299 -15.43 40.74 -26.04
N SER A 300 -15.08 39.61 -26.68
CA SER A 300 -14.41 38.48 -26.04
C SER A 300 -13.01 38.80 -25.48
N LYS A 301 -12.28 39.71 -26.14
CA LYS A 301 -10.91 40.09 -25.74
C LYS A 301 -10.94 41.03 -24.53
N VAL A 302 -11.88 41.99 -24.57
CA VAL A 302 -12.07 42.91 -23.45
C VAL A 302 -12.59 42.14 -22.24
N ALA A 303 -13.57 41.25 -22.41
CA ALA A 303 -14.10 40.40 -21.34
C ALA A 303 -13.01 39.51 -20.72
N ALA A 304 -12.15 38.89 -21.54
CA ALA A 304 -11.05 38.05 -21.01
C ALA A 304 -10.03 38.89 -20.24
N ARG A 305 -9.73 40.09 -20.68
CA ARG A 305 -8.81 40.99 -19.96
C ARG A 305 -9.40 41.44 -18.62
N ASN A 306 -10.64 41.88 -18.61
CA ASN A 306 -11.33 42.32 -17.41
C ASN A 306 -11.40 41.18 -16.38
N ALA A 307 -11.81 39.99 -16.82
CA ALA A 307 -11.87 38.80 -15.94
C ALA A 307 -10.49 38.45 -15.35
N PHE A 308 -9.42 38.56 -16.14
CA PHE A 308 -8.06 38.33 -15.65
C PHE A 308 -7.62 39.41 -14.65
N ASP A 309 -7.81 40.68 -14.98
CA ASP A 309 -7.39 41.80 -14.12
C ASP A 309 -8.12 41.76 -12.77
N ASP A 310 -9.41 41.39 -12.75
CA ASP A 310 -10.20 41.26 -11.50
C ASP A 310 -9.78 40.07 -10.63
N LEU A 311 -9.46 38.93 -11.25
CA LEU A 311 -9.16 37.70 -10.51
C LEU A 311 -7.67 37.45 -10.29
N PHE A 312 -6.78 38.21 -10.93
CA PHE A 312 -5.34 37.99 -10.81
C PHE A 312 -4.83 38.17 -9.36
N ARG A 313 -5.22 39.28 -8.70
CA ARG A 313 -4.78 39.55 -7.34
C ARG A 313 -5.34 38.55 -6.31
N PRO A 314 -6.67 38.32 -6.24
CA PRO A 314 -7.21 37.36 -5.29
C PRO A 314 -6.77 35.92 -5.61
N GLY A 315 -6.67 35.56 -6.89
CA GLY A 315 -6.20 34.24 -7.31
C GLY A 315 -4.72 33.98 -6.97
N SER A 316 -3.84 34.98 -7.21
CA SER A 316 -2.44 34.86 -6.83
C SER A 316 -2.26 34.75 -5.31
N LEU A 317 -3.04 35.52 -4.53
CA LEU A 317 -3.00 35.45 -3.08
C LEU A 317 -3.47 34.06 -2.58
N ALA A 318 -4.54 33.54 -3.15
CA ALA A 318 -5.06 32.21 -2.82
C ALA A 318 -4.02 31.10 -3.05
N VAL A 319 -3.32 31.16 -4.19
CA VAL A 319 -2.26 30.18 -4.53
C VAL A 319 -1.04 30.28 -3.60
N ILE A 320 -0.72 31.49 -3.10
CA ILE A 320 0.42 31.67 -2.17
C ILE A 320 0.07 31.20 -0.76
N VAL A 321 -1.19 31.31 -0.35
CA VAL A 321 -1.65 30.93 1.00
C VAL A 321 -1.96 29.43 1.11
N ASP A 322 -2.35 28.79 0.02
CA ASP A 322 -2.61 27.35 -0.06
C ASP A 322 -1.32 26.53 -0.02
#